data_d393d5ca8e506ed90fbfcee46fce632e
#
_entry.id   d393d5ca8e506ed90fbfcee46fce632e
#
_cell.length_a   1.000
_cell.length_b   1.000
_cell.length_c   1.000
_cell.angle_alpha   90.00
_cell.angle_beta   90.00
_cell.angle_gamma   90.00
#
_symmetry.space_group_name_H-M   'P 1'
#
loop_
_entity.id
_entity.type
_entity.pdbx_description
1 polymer ?
#
loop_
_entity_poly.entity_id
_entity_poly.type
_entity_poly.pdbx_seq_one_letter_code
_entity_poly.pdbx_strand_id
1 'polypeptide(L)'
;MNTAAAFADFRTYPLISALAGVQALTDRVLVKWADDRVSPFHHQWLRDNCPCPLCVYTVTREQVLEIVDVEENLLPAETSVDAEGCLCVAWQDGHRSRFDPGWLRAHAYDDESRAERRAGKPQARLWNSDLQLPVFDYPALMNDNDALLQWLLAVRDIGLTQVRGVPTEPGSLKLIAQRISFIRESNFGVLFNVQSKADADSNAYTAFNLPLHSDLPTRELQPGLQFLHCLVNDAEGGESIFVDGFAIADAMRQEDPEAFQALCDIPVE
;
A
#
# COMPACT_ATOMS: atom_id res chain seq x y z
N MET A 1 -31.44 16.15 -10.64
CA MET A 1 -30.39 16.51 -9.66
C MET A 1 -29.53 15.28 -9.49
N ASN A 2 -28.34 15.30 -10.05
CA ASN A 2 -27.38 14.21 -9.92
C ASN A 2 -26.82 14.29 -8.48
N THR A 3 -27.28 13.42 -7.60
CA THR A 3 -26.61 13.21 -6.32
C THR A 3 -25.28 12.55 -6.66
N ALA A 4 -24.21 13.33 -6.66
CA ALA A 4 -22.87 12.78 -6.71
C ALA A 4 -22.78 11.69 -5.63
N ALA A 5 -22.42 10.47 -6.04
CA ALA A 5 -22.20 9.38 -5.10
C ALA A 5 -21.19 9.89 -4.06
N ALA A 6 -21.59 9.89 -2.79
CA ALA A 6 -20.68 10.27 -1.71
C ALA A 6 -19.51 9.28 -1.75
N PHE A 7 -18.32 9.78 -2.05
CA PHE A 7 -17.11 8.96 -1.93
C PHE A 7 -17.01 8.48 -0.47
N ALA A 8 -16.74 7.19 -0.29
CA ALA A 8 -16.50 6.65 1.04
C ALA A 8 -15.40 7.46 1.73
N ASP A 9 -15.65 7.86 2.98
CA ASP A 9 -14.65 8.61 3.74
C ASP A 9 -13.58 7.65 4.26
N PHE A 10 -12.53 7.47 3.49
CA PHE A 10 -11.35 6.67 3.88
C PHE A 10 -10.50 7.35 4.98
N ARG A 11 -10.93 8.50 5.49
CA ARG A 11 -10.23 9.28 6.52
C ARG A 11 -10.88 9.20 7.90
N THR A 12 -11.69 8.19 8.15
CA THR A 12 -12.17 7.89 9.50
C THR A 12 -11.10 7.12 10.26
N TYR A 13 -10.68 7.69 11.38
CA TYR A 13 -9.66 7.10 12.23
C TYR A 13 -10.33 6.65 13.54
N PRO A 14 -10.22 5.37 13.93
CA PRO A 14 -10.80 4.91 15.19
C PRO A 14 -10.12 5.61 16.38
N LEU A 15 -10.90 5.97 17.37
CA LEU A 15 -10.38 6.47 18.63
C LEU A 15 -9.78 5.31 19.43
N ILE A 16 -8.45 5.17 19.36
CA ILE A 16 -7.70 4.12 20.09
C ILE A 16 -7.51 4.53 21.55
N SER A 17 -7.19 5.79 21.80
CA SER A 17 -6.99 6.35 23.13
C SER A 17 -7.38 7.83 23.13
N ALA A 18 -8.05 8.29 24.18
CA ALA A 18 -8.45 9.69 24.32
C ALA A 18 -7.23 10.57 24.66
N LEU A 19 -7.31 11.87 24.36
CA LEU A 19 -6.36 12.84 24.87
C LEU A 19 -6.59 13.05 26.37
N ALA A 20 -5.56 12.80 27.18
CA ALA A 20 -5.58 13.08 28.63
C ALA A 20 -5.03 14.47 28.96
N GLY A 21 -4.25 15.07 28.06
CA GLY A 21 -3.70 16.41 28.24
C GLY A 21 -2.78 16.83 27.11
N VAL A 22 -2.50 18.13 27.06
CA VAL A 22 -1.62 18.74 26.07
C VAL A 22 -0.69 19.74 26.72
N GLN A 23 0.54 19.85 26.22
CA GLN A 23 1.53 20.80 26.68
C GLN A 23 2.30 21.37 25.49
N ALA A 24 2.22 22.69 25.31
CA ALA A 24 3.07 23.37 24.33
C ALA A 24 4.49 23.50 24.87
N LEU A 25 5.48 23.13 24.05
CA LEU A 25 6.90 23.36 24.27
C LEU A 25 7.40 24.40 23.25
N THR A 26 8.70 24.61 23.19
CA THR A 26 9.32 25.63 22.33
C THR A 26 9.11 25.36 20.82
N ASP A 27 9.09 24.08 20.41
CA ASP A 27 9.07 23.66 19.00
C ASP A 27 7.92 22.68 18.69
N ARG A 28 7.23 22.17 19.71
CA ARG A 28 6.23 21.11 19.58
C ARG A 28 5.15 21.19 20.65
N VAL A 29 4.03 20.52 20.36
CA VAL A 29 3.00 20.19 21.35
C VAL A 29 3.19 18.73 21.76
N LEU A 30 3.29 18.47 23.06
CA LEU A 30 3.21 17.12 23.62
C LEU A 30 1.75 16.79 23.87
N VAL A 31 1.28 15.68 23.30
CA VAL A 31 -0.04 15.11 23.54
C VAL A 31 0.13 13.92 24.47
N LYS A 32 -0.47 14.00 25.66
CA LYS A 32 -0.55 12.88 26.59
C LYS A 32 -1.85 12.14 26.33
N TRP A 33 -1.76 10.83 26.14
CA TRP A 33 -2.88 9.93 25.89
C TRP A 33 -3.36 9.28 27.20
N ALA A 34 -4.60 8.80 27.21
CA ALA A 34 -5.18 8.12 28.36
C ALA A 34 -4.55 6.74 28.65
N ASP A 35 -3.79 6.19 27.71
CA ASP A 35 -2.96 4.99 27.88
C ASP A 35 -1.51 5.29 28.34
N ASP A 36 -1.29 6.47 28.93
CA ASP A 36 -0.03 6.98 29.43
C ASP A 36 1.07 7.26 28.39
N ARG A 37 0.79 7.04 27.12
CA ARG A 37 1.73 7.40 26.04
C ARG A 37 1.81 8.90 25.85
N VAL A 38 2.93 9.36 25.29
CA VAL A 38 3.15 10.77 24.95
C VAL A 38 3.67 10.86 23.52
N SER A 39 2.97 11.61 22.68
CA SER A 39 3.36 11.85 21.30
C SER A 39 3.70 13.32 21.07
N PRO A 40 4.90 13.63 20.55
CA PRO A 40 5.29 14.97 20.15
C PRO A 40 4.77 15.29 18.74
N PHE A 41 4.26 16.51 18.56
CA PHE A 41 3.87 17.06 17.27
C PHE A 41 4.49 18.42 17.09
N HIS A 42 5.41 18.59 16.13
CA HIS A 42 6.05 19.87 15.85
C HIS A 42 5.04 20.91 15.38
N HIS A 43 5.26 22.16 15.73
CA HIS A 43 4.34 23.27 15.43
C HIS A 43 4.10 23.39 13.91
N GLN A 44 5.16 23.39 13.11
CA GLN A 44 5.03 23.45 11.66
C GLN A 44 4.27 22.24 11.11
N TRP A 45 4.53 21.04 11.62
CA TRP A 45 3.80 19.85 11.20
C TRP A 45 2.30 19.95 11.51
N LEU A 46 1.93 20.43 12.69
CA LEU A 46 0.53 20.69 13.04
C LEU A 46 -0.07 21.76 12.13
N ARG A 47 0.65 22.86 11.88
CA ARG A 47 0.16 23.94 11.05
C ARG A 47 -0.05 23.52 9.60
N ASP A 48 0.89 22.76 9.05
CA ASP A 48 0.82 22.18 7.68
C ASP A 48 -0.35 21.22 7.53
N ASN A 49 -0.60 20.40 8.54
CA ASN A 49 -1.69 19.42 8.54
C ASN A 49 -3.02 19.95 9.09
N CYS A 50 -3.21 21.26 9.14
CA CYS A 50 -4.46 21.86 9.62
C CYS A 50 -5.64 21.46 8.71
N PRO A 51 -6.69 20.80 9.24
CA PRO A 51 -7.80 20.30 8.42
C PRO A 51 -8.90 21.35 8.19
N CYS A 52 -8.72 22.60 8.62
CA CYS A 52 -9.78 23.62 8.52
C CYS A 52 -10.06 24.01 7.06
N PRO A 53 -11.24 24.58 6.76
CA PRO A 53 -11.62 24.95 5.39
C PRO A 53 -10.73 26.02 4.73
N LEU A 54 -9.93 26.75 5.50
CA LEU A 54 -8.95 27.72 4.97
C LEU A 54 -7.66 27.05 4.52
N CYS A 55 -7.37 25.84 5.04
CA CYS A 55 -6.14 25.11 4.73
C CYS A 55 -6.38 23.92 3.79
N VAL A 56 -7.61 23.39 3.76
CA VAL A 56 -8.00 22.25 2.92
C VAL A 56 -9.29 22.59 2.19
N TYR A 57 -9.29 22.49 0.88
CA TYR A 57 -10.50 22.68 0.10
C TYR A 57 -11.48 21.53 0.34
N THR A 58 -12.65 21.84 0.89
CA THR A 58 -13.55 20.82 1.44
C THR A 58 -14.16 19.89 0.41
N VAL A 59 -14.27 20.31 -0.87
CA VAL A 59 -14.86 19.51 -1.94
C VAL A 59 -13.88 18.45 -2.47
N THR A 60 -12.66 18.89 -2.85
CA THR A 60 -11.62 18.00 -3.38
C THR A 60 -10.76 17.38 -2.29
N ARG A 61 -10.77 17.94 -1.08
CA ARG A 61 -9.92 17.58 0.06
C ARG A 61 -8.43 17.78 -0.20
N GLU A 62 -8.12 18.62 -1.17
CA GLU A 62 -6.76 19.03 -1.48
C GLU A 62 -6.31 20.15 -0.56
N GLN A 63 -5.03 20.12 -0.20
CA GLN A 63 -4.42 21.19 0.57
C GLN A 63 -4.35 22.47 -0.27
N VAL A 64 -4.78 23.59 0.31
CA VAL A 64 -4.68 24.94 -0.27
C VAL A 64 -3.65 25.78 0.46
N LEU A 65 -3.27 25.38 1.67
CA LEU A 65 -2.21 26.01 2.43
C LEU A 65 -0.87 25.64 1.80
N GLU A 66 -0.07 26.67 1.49
CA GLU A 66 1.34 26.49 1.17
C GLU A 66 2.15 26.75 2.45
N ILE A 67 2.84 25.74 2.96
CA ILE A 67 3.57 25.85 4.24
C ILE A 67 4.68 26.92 4.21
N VAL A 68 5.20 27.23 3.03
CA VAL A 68 6.20 28.31 2.85
C VAL A 68 5.65 29.72 3.08
N ASP A 69 4.31 29.88 3.07
CA ASP A 69 3.65 31.14 3.38
C ASP A 69 3.40 31.32 4.88
N VAL A 70 3.67 30.28 5.68
CA VAL A 70 3.55 30.31 7.13
C VAL A 70 4.87 30.73 7.75
N GLU A 71 4.83 31.61 8.74
CA GLU A 71 6.02 32.03 9.46
C GLU A 71 6.77 30.83 10.05
N GLU A 72 8.07 30.71 9.79
CA GLU A 72 8.90 29.56 10.16
C GLU A 72 8.89 29.29 11.68
N ASN A 73 8.82 30.33 12.48
CA ASN A 73 8.83 30.25 13.94
C ASN A 73 7.45 30.47 14.56
N LEU A 74 6.37 30.18 13.81
CA LEU A 74 5.01 30.31 14.31
C LEU A 74 4.80 29.44 15.55
N LEU A 75 4.37 30.05 16.65
CA LEU A 75 4.11 29.40 17.92
C LEU A 75 2.60 29.33 18.22
N PRO A 76 2.14 28.33 18.98
CA PRO A 76 0.82 28.35 19.54
C PRO A 76 0.72 29.49 20.57
N ALA A 77 -0.32 30.30 20.48
CA ALA A 77 -0.74 31.23 21.52
C ALA A 77 -1.45 30.48 22.66
N GLU A 78 -2.22 29.43 22.30
CA GLU A 78 -2.95 28.58 23.24
C GLU A 78 -3.11 27.17 22.68
N THR A 79 -3.05 26.17 23.56
CA THR A 79 -3.39 24.78 23.26
C THR A 79 -4.38 24.24 24.29
N SER A 80 -5.42 23.55 23.84
CA SER A 80 -6.45 22.98 24.71
C SER A 80 -7.03 21.70 24.12
N VAL A 81 -7.78 20.98 24.92
CA VAL A 81 -8.63 19.86 24.49
C VAL A 81 -10.07 20.30 24.62
N ASP A 82 -10.86 20.21 23.54
CA ASP A 82 -12.26 20.60 23.55
C ASP A 82 -13.19 19.52 24.16
N ALA A 83 -14.49 19.81 24.22
CA ALA A 83 -15.48 18.92 24.81
C ALA A 83 -15.63 17.58 24.04
N GLU A 84 -15.30 17.57 22.76
CA GLU A 84 -15.30 16.39 21.89
C GLU A 84 -13.96 15.62 21.94
N GLY A 85 -13.00 16.06 22.75
CA GLY A 85 -11.70 15.42 22.94
C GLY A 85 -10.69 15.71 21.83
N CYS A 86 -10.90 16.75 21.02
CA CYS A 86 -9.98 17.15 19.97
C CYS A 86 -8.91 18.12 20.48
N LEU A 87 -7.71 18.05 19.93
CA LEU A 87 -6.66 19.05 20.15
C LEU A 87 -7.04 20.34 19.41
N CYS A 88 -7.16 21.44 20.16
CA CYS A 88 -7.32 22.78 19.62
C CYS A 88 -6.04 23.58 19.80
N VAL A 89 -5.60 24.24 18.71
CA VAL A 89 -4.43 25.10 18.70
C VAL A 89 -4.84 26.47 18.16
N ALA A 90 -4.71 27.52 18.98
CA ALA A 90 -4.78 28.90 18.54
C ALA A 90 -3.35 29.39 18.26
N TRP A 91 -3.09 29.82 17.05
CA TRP A 91 -1.76 30.28 16.61
C TRP A 91 -1.58 31.78 16.83
N GLN A 92 -0.32 32.24 16.94
CA GLN A 92 -0.03 33.66 17.13
C GLN A 92 -0.39 34.54 15.94
N ASP A 93 -0.50 33.95 14.71
CA ASP A 93 -1.00 34.61 13.52
C ASP A 93 -2.54 34.79 13.50
N GLY A 94 -3.22 34.32 14.54
CA GLY A 94 -4.69 34.35 14.66
C GLY A 94 -5.38 33.13 14.04
N HIS A 95 -4.65 32.23 13.39
CA HIS A 95 -5.23 31.01 12.84
C HIS A 95 -5.64 30.03 13.96
N ARG A 96 -6.62 29.16 13.67
CA ARG A 96 -7.09 28.12 14.60
C ARG A 96 -7.12 26.77 13.91
N SER A 97 -6.49 25.78 14.54
CA SER A 97 -6.49 24.39 14.07
C SER A 97 -7.19 23.50 15.09
N ARG A 98 -7.91 22.49 14.59
CA ARG A 98 -8.60 21.49 15.42
C ARG A 98 -8.31 20.11 14.84
N PHE A 99 -7.77 19.21 15.67
CA PHE A 99 -7.32 17.89 15.24
C PHE A 99 -8.09 16.79 15.97
N ASP A 100 -8.63 15.86 15.17
CA ASP A 100 -9.28 14.65 15.67
C ASP A 100 -8.25 13.75 16.41
N PRO A 101 -8.60 13.21 17.59
CA PRO A 101 -7.67 12.39 18.36
C PRO A 101 -7.31 11.08 17.68
N GLY A 102 -8.23 10.44 16.97
CA GLY A 102 -7.95 9.22 16.20
C GLY A 102 -6.95 9.50 15.08
N TRP A 103 -7.14 10.63 14.37
CA TRP A 103 -6.21 11.08 13.33
C TRP A 103 -4.81 11.36 13.89
N LEU A 104 -4.71 12.12 15.00
CA LEU A 104 -3.43 12.41 15.65
C LEU A 104 -2.72 11.12 16.05
N ARG A 105 -3.44 10.18 16.69
CA ARG A 105 -2.86 8.91 17.11
C ARG A 105 -2.34 8.10 15.93
N ALA A 106 -3.09 8.01 14.85
CA ALA A 106 -2.70 7.30 13.64
C ALA A 106 -1.47 7.90 12.95
N HIS A 107 -1.26 9.22 13.08
CA HIS A 107 -0.15 9.96 12.47
C HIS A 107 0.98 10.30 13.45
N ALA A 108 0.90 9.87 14.71
CA ALA A 108 1.98 10.05 15.68
C ALA A 108 3.29 9.44 15.14
N TYR A 109 4.41 10.15 15.29
CA TYR A 109 5.68 9.78 14.67
C TYR A 109 6.83 9.65 15.68
N ASP A 110 6.51 9.54 16.96
CA ASP A 110 7.43 9.05 17.97
C ASP A 110 7.90 7.62 17.66
N ASP A 111 9.01 7.20 18.24
CA ASP A 111 9.64 5.92 17.90
C ASP A 111 8.74 4.71 18.20
N GLU A 112 7.97 4.78 19.27
CA GLU A 112 7.01 3.72 19.63
C GLU A 112 5.89 3.61 18.60
N SER A 113 5.26 4.73 18.21
CA SER A 113 4.23 4.78 17.19
C SER A 113 4.74 4.30 15.82
N ARG A 114 5.99 4.64 15.48
CA ARG A 114 6.64 4.14 14.25
C ARG A 114 6.90 2.64 14.33
N ALA A 115 7.35 2.14 15.49
CA ALA A 115 7.59 0.72 15.71
C ALA A 115 6.29 -0.09 15.59
N GLU A 116 5.20 0.39 16.21
CA GLU A 116 3.88 -0.24 16.10
C GLU A 116 3.39 -0.30 14.64
N ARG A 117 3.49 0.80 13.90
CA ARG A 117 3.10 0.79 12.48
C ARG A 117 3.95 -0.16 11.64
N ARG A 118 5.24 -0.30 11.95
CA ARG A 118 6.10 -1.30 11.29
C ARG A 118 5.69 -2.72 11.65
N ALA A 119 5.46 -2.99 12.94
CA ALA A 119 5.02 -4.29 13.41
C ALA A 119 3.61 -4.69 12.90
N GLY A 120 2.72 -3.69 12.75
CA GLY A 120 1.37 -3.89 12.21
C GLY A 120 1.29 -4.05 10.69
N LYS A 121 2.40 -3.88 9.95
CA LYS A 121 2.40 -4.13 8.51
C LYS A 121 2.19 -5.61 8.24
N PRO A 122 1.32 -5.95 7.28
CA PRO A 122 1.20 -7.33 6.84
C PRO A 122 2.56 -7.91 6.47
N GLN A 123 2.83 -9.10 6.98
CA GLN A 123 4.05 -9.84 6.65
C GLN A 123 3.70 -10.90 5.61
N ALA A 124 4.56 -11.06 4.61
CA ALA A 124 4.42 -12.15 3.66
C ALA A 124 4.52 -13.49 4.41
N ARG A 125 3.61 -14.40 4.10
CA ARG A 125 3.65 -15.77 4.59
C ARG A 125 4.55 -16.59 3.69
N LEU A 126 5.76 -16.87 4.15
CA LEU A 126 6.73 -17.68 3.41
C LEU A 126 6.17 -19.10 3.16
N TRP A 127 6.49 -19.65 2.00
CA TRP A 127 6.03 -20.96 1.61
C TRP A 127 7.12 -21.76 0.86
N ASN A 128 6.87 -23.07 0.78
CA ASN A 128 7.71 -24.05 0.09
C ASN A 128 6.81 -24.97 -0.76
N SER A 129 7.31 -26.16 -1.12
CA SER A 129 6.59 -27.17 -1.91
C SER A 129 5.29 -27.66 -1.26
N ASP A 130 5.08 -27.44 0.04
CA ASP A 130 3.88 -27.89 0.77
C ASP A 130 2.73 -26.87 0.69
N LEU A 131 2.91 -25.77 -0.06
CA LEU A 131 1.88 -24.75 -0.23
C LEU A 131 0.60 -25.37 -0.79
N GLN A 132 -0.47 -25.26 -0.02
CA GLN A 132 -1.82 -25.45 -0.54
C GLN A 132 -2.23 -24.16 -1.26
N LEU A 133 -2.12 -24.16 -2.60
CA LEU A 133 -2.39 -23.00 -3.42
C LEU A 133 -3.82 -22.49 -3.20
N PRO A 134 -4.03 -21.22 -2.79
CA PRO A 134 -5.36 -20.65 -2.65
C PRO A 134 -6.06 -20.57 -4.02
N VAL A 135 -7.28 -21.13 -4.08
CA VAL A 135 -8.10 -21.17 -5.29
C VAL A 135 -9.37 -20.37 -5.08
N PHE A 136 -9.67 -19.50 -6.06
CA PHE A 136 -10.84 -18.62 -6.06
C PHE A 136 -11.69 -18.86 -7.30
N ASP A 137 -12.97 -18.51 -7.20
CA ASP A 137 -13.95 -18.69 -8.27
C ASP A 137 -14.21 -17.36 -9.00
N TYR A 138 -14.01 -17.33 -10.32
CA TYR A 138 -14.14 -16.13 -11.13
C TYR A 138 -15.51 -15.45 -10.99
N PRO A 139 -16.67 -16.13 -11.09
CA PRO A 139 -17.97 -15.48 -10.88
C PRO A 139 -18.10 -14.81 -9.52
N ALA A 140 -17.58 -15.41 -8.46
CA ALA A 140 -17.60 -14.81 -7.14
C ALA A 140 -16.74 -13.53 -7.10
N LEU A 141 -15.53 -13.55 -7.63
CA LEU A 141 -14.65 -12.38 -7.67
C LEU A 141 -15.26 -11.22 -8.46
N MET A 142 -16.02 -11.51 -9.50
CA MET A 142 -16.64 -10.46 -10.34
C MET A 142 -17.86 -9.82 -9.70
N ASN A 143 -18.58 -10.51 -8.82
CA ASN A 143 -19.88 -10.07 -8.32
C ASN A 143 -19.93 -9.79 -6.81
N ASP A 144 -18.93 -10.24 -6.04
CA ASP A 144 -18.90 -10.11 -4.58
C ASP A 144 -17.61 -9.39 -4.14
N ASN A 145 -17.77 -8.31 -3.38
CA ASN A 145 -16.64 -7.54 -2.85
C ASN A 145 -15.93 -8.25 -1.70
N ASP A 146 -16.63 -9.09 -0.93
CA ASP A 146 -15.99 -9.85 0.15
C ASP A 146 -15.12 -10.96 -0.43
N ALA A 147 -15.58 -11.65 -1.49
CA ALA A 147 -14.75 -12.60 -2.23
C ALA A 147 -13.52 -11.92 -2.85
N LEU A 148 -13.70 -10.75 -3.46
CA LEU A 148 -12.59 -9.95 -4.00
C LEU A 148 -11.59 -9.59 -2.89
N LEU A 149 -12.06 -9.13 -1.73
CA LEU A 149 -11.20 -8.80 -0.60
C LEU A 149 -10.38 -10.00 -0.15
N GLN A 150 -11.00 -11.17 0.03
CA GLN A 150 -10.29 -12.39 0.44
C GLN A 150 -9.23 -12.80 -0.58
N TRP A 151 -9.52 -12.67 -1.87
CA TRP A 151 -8.53 -12.92 -2.91
C TRP A 151 -7.34 -11.97 -2.83
N LEU A 152 -7.59 -10.66 -2.71
CA LEU A 152 -6.53 -9.64 -2.60
C LEU A 152 -5.68 -9.82 -1.34
N LEU A 153 -6.31 -10.24 -0.22
CA LEU A 153 -5.58 -10.58 1.00
C LEU A 153 -4.67 -11.80 0.79
N ALA A 154 -5.14 -12.82 0.10
CA ALA A 154 -4.32 -13.99 -0.24
C ALA A 154 -3.14 -13.63 -1.17
N VAL A 155 -3.38 -12.79 -2.18
CA VAL A 155 -2.32 -12.26 -3.06
C VAL A 155 -1.29 -11.47 -2.24
N ARG A 156 -1.73 -10.61 -1.32
CA ARG A 156 -0.84 -9.84 -0.44
C ARG A 156 0.02 -10.73 0.45
N ASP A 157 -0.58 -11.74 1.05
CA ASP A 157 0.06 -12.54 2.11
C ASP A 157 0.92 -13.68 1.56
N ILE A 158 0.55 -14.24 0.40
CA ILE A 158 1.18 -15.43 -0.20
C ILE A 158 1.90 -15.10 -1.51
N GLY A 159 1.41 -14.11 -2.27
CA GLY A 159 1.97 -13.71 -3.56
C GLY A 159 1.54 -14.57 -4.74
N LEU A 160 0.92 -15.73 -4.52
CA LEU A 160 0.48 -16.67 -5.55
C LEU A 160 -0.91 -17.19 -5.28
N THR A 161 -1.81 -17.11 -6.27
CA THR A 161 -3.18 -17.62 -6.19
C THR A 161 -3.64 -18.18 -7.53
N GLN A 162 -4.63 -19.05 -7.51
CA GLN A 162 -5.29 -19.57 -8.71
C GLN A 162 -6.73 -19.07 -8.77
N VAL A 163 -7.20 -18.68 -9.96
CA VAL A 163 -8.61 -18.38 -10.22
C VAL A 163 -9.15 -19.39 -11.23
N ARG A 164 -10.27 -20.01 -10.91
CA ARG A 164 -10.95 -20.99 -11.77
C ARG A 164 -12.21 -20.40 -12.35
N GLY A 165 -12.65 -20.96 -13.48
CA GLY A 165 -13.89 -20.57 -14.17
C GLY A 165 -13.77 -19.25 -14.92
N VAL A 166 -12.56 -18.76 -15.20
CA VAL A 166 -12.36 -17.62 -16.11
C VAL A 166 -12.76 -18.05 -17.53
N PRO A 167 -13.61 -17.28 -18.24
CA PRO A 167 -13.97 -17.59 -19.62
C PRO A 167 -12.73 -17.68 -20.52
N THR A 168 -12.67 -18.68 -21.40
CA THR A 168 -11.50 -18.95 -22.25
C THR A 168 -11.44 -18.11 -23.52
N GLU A 169 -12.31 -17.10 -23.65
CA GLU A 169 -12.24 -16.15 -24.74
C GLU A 169 -11.03 -15.21 -24.59
N PRO A 170 -10.30 -14.92 -25.66
CA PRO A 170 -9.22 -13.94 -25.65
C PRO A 170 -9.67 -12.59 -25.07
N GLY A 171 -8.91 -12.07 -24.11
CA GLY A 171 -9.22 -10.78 -23.47
C GLY A 171 -10.01 -10.89 -22.16
N SER A 172 -10.58 -12.02 -21.80
CA SER A 172 -11.29 -12.22 -20.53
C SER A 172 -10.41 -11.88 -19.30
N LEU A 173 -9.11 -12.11 -19.41
CA LEU A 173 -8.12 -11.75 -18.38
C LEU A 173 -8.15 -10.26 -18.04
N LYS A 174 -8.44 -9.41 -19.02
CA LYS A 174 -8.54 -7.96 -18.81
C LYS A 174 -9.65 -7.60 -17.83
N LEU A 175 -10.77 -8.30 -17.87
CA LEU A 175 -11.92 -8.02 -17.02
C LEU A 175 -11.61 -8.25 -15.54
N ILE A 176 -10.95 -9.36 -15.21
CA ILE A 176 -10.57 -9.64 -13.82
C ILE A 176 -9.49 -8.69 -13.32
N ALA A 177 -8.51 -8.33 -14.15
CA ALA A 177 -7.50 -7.36 -13.79
C ALA A 177 -8.12 -5.96 -13.53
N GLN A 178 -9.06 -5.53 -14.38
CA GLN A 178 -9.79 -4.27 -14.20
C GLN A 178 -10.74 -4.27 -13.00
N ARG A 179 -11.15 -5.44 -12.51
CA ARG A 179 -11.92 -5.55 -11.26
C ARG A 179 -11.13 -5.06 -10.04
N ILE A 180 -9.79 -5.12 -10.11
CA ILE A 180 -8.89 -4.61 -9.07
C ILE A 180 -8.64 -3.12 -9.30
N SER A 181 -8.11 -2.76 -10.49
CA SER A 181 -7.73 -1.39 -10.84
C SER A 181 -7.45 -1.27 -12.34
N PHE A 182 -6.98 -0.08 -12.77
CA PHE A 182 -6.49 0.11 -14.13
C PHE A 182 -5.26 -0.77 -14.38
N ILE A 183 -5.14 -1.28 -15.62
CA ILE A 183 -4.00 -2.10 -16.03
C ILE A 183 -2.87 -1.18 -16.46
N ARG A 184 -1.68 -1.40 -15.89
CA ARG A 184 -0.48 -0.70 -16.30
C ARG A 184 0.11 -1.35 -17.54
N GLU A 185 0.22 -0.58 -18.61
CA GLU A 185 0.79 -1.05 -19.88
C GLU A 185 2.33 -1.16 -19.77
N SER A 186 2.86 -2.22 -20.37
CA SER A 186 4.30 -2.44 -20.53
C SER A 186 4.70 -2.28 -22.02
N ASN A 187 5.99 -2.46 -22.33
CA ASN A 187 6.44 -2.52 -23.74
C ASN A 187 5.88 -3.71 -24.52
N PHE A 188 5.27 -4.68 -23.85
CA PHE A 188 4.52 -5.79 -24.49
C PHE A 188 3.03 -5.45 -24.67
N GLY A 189 2.59 -4.24 -24.31
CA GLY A 189 1.20 -3.83 -24.30
C GLY A 189 0.46 -4.19 -23.01
N VAL A 190 -0.86 -4.12 -23.08
CA VAL A 190 -1.77 -4.46 -21.97
C VAL A 190 -1.94 -5.97 -21.82
N LEU A 191 -2.03 -6.67 -22.98
CA LEU A 191 -2.17 -8.12 -23.07
C LEU A 191 -1.24 -8.63 -24.17
N PHE A 192 -0.61 -9.75 -23.94
CA PHE A 192 0.18 -10.44 -24.95
C PHE A 192 -0.04 -11.96 -24.85
N ASN A 193 0.10 -12.64 -25.97
CA ASN A 193 -0.03 -14.09 -26.01
C ASN A 193 1.34 -14.74 -25.77
N VAL A 194 1.38 -15.71 -24.87
CA VAL A 194 2.55 -16.56 -24.66
C VAL A 194 2.41 -17.74 -25.64
N GLN A 195 3.20 -17.73 -26.70
CA GLN A 195 3.18 -18.75 -27.76
C GLN A 195 4.53 -18.82 -28.45
N SER A 196 4.95 -20.00 -28.90
CA SER A 196 6.15 -20.12 -29.71
C SER A 196 5.95 -19.49 -31.09
N LYS A 197 6.96 -18.72 -31.56
CA LYS A 197 7.01 -18.09 -32.87
C LYS A 197 8.25 -18.55 -33.63
N ALA A 198 8.13 -18.69 -34.95
CA ALA A 198 9.26 -19.08 -35.80
C ALA A 198 10.39 -18.02 -35.78
N ASP A 199 9.99 -16.73 -35.77
CA ASP A 199 10.91 -15.58 -35.72
C ASP A 199 10.72 -14.88 -34.37
N ALA A 200 11.20 -15.54 -33.29
CA ALA A 200 11.07 -15.01 -31.94
C ALA A 200 12.03 -13.83 -31.73
N ASP A 201 11.50 -12.68 -31.35
CA ASP A 201 12.22 -11.46 -30.97
C ASP A 201 12.47 -11.35 -29.45
N SER A 202 11.99 -12.34 -28.69
CA SER A 202 12.17 -12.46 -27.25
C SER A 202 12.17 -13.92 -26.83
N ASN A 203 12.91 -14.25 -25.75
CA ASN A 203 12.89 -15.60 -25.15
C ASN A 203 11.48 -16.05 -24.74
N ALA A 204 10.59 -15.12 -24.43
CA ALA A 204 9.19 -15.40 -24.11
C ALA A 204 8.40 -16.06 -25.27
N TYR A 205 8.91 -15.99 -26.49
CA TYR A 205 8.30 -16.58 -27.69
C TYR A 205 9.06 -17.79 -28.23
N THR A 206 10.02 -18.31 -27.47
CA THR A 206 10.80 -19.50 -27.83
C THR A 206 10.24 -20.75 -27.13
N ALA A 207 10.67 -21.93 -27.58
CA ALA A 207 10.41 -23.20 -26.91
C ALA A 207 11.47 -23.55 -25.86
N PHE A 208 12.39 -22.64 -25.56
CA PHE A 208 13.41 -22.88 -24.54
C PHE A 208 12.80 -22.82 -23.13
N ASN A 209 13.33 -23.66 -22.25
CA ASN A 209 13.02 -23.56 -20.84
C ASN A 209 13.54 -22.23 -20.29
N LEU A 210 12.65 -21.47 -19.64
CA LEU A 210 13.01 -20.25 -18.93
C LEU A 210 13.36 -20.60 -17.48
N PRO A 211 14.56 -20.24 -17.00
CA PRO A 211 14.88 -20.39 -15.58
C PRO A 211 13.96 -19.49 -14.72
N LEU A 212 13.92 -19.78 -13.43
CA LEU A 212 13.21 -18.94 -12.47
C LEU A 212 13.73 -17.50 -12.52
N HIS A 213 12.81 -16.55 -12.70
CA HIS A 213 13.13 -15.14 -12.85
C HIS A 213 11.95 -14.25 -12.39
N SER A 214 12.24 -12.99 -12.19
CA SER A 214 11.22 -11.93 -12.10
C SER A 214 11.19 -11.19 -13.43
N ASP A 215 10.00 -10.80 -13.87
CA ASP A 215 9.86 -10.04 -15.11
C ASP A 215 10.35 -8.60 -14.95
N LEU A 216 11.10 -8.15 -15.94
CA LEU A 216 11.61 -6.78 -16.06
C LEU A 216 12.33 -6.26 -14.79
N PRO A 217 13.28 -7.01 -14.21
CA PRO A 217 13.92 -6.64 -12.94
C PRO A 217 14.78 -5.36 -13.05
N THR A 218 15.20 -5.00 -14.27
CA THR A 218 16.01 -3.80 -14.56
C THR A 218 15.20 -2.51 -14.61
N ARG A 219 13.86 -2.57 -14.45
CA ARG A 219 13.03 -1.38 -14.43
C ARG A 219 12.90 -0.83 -13.04
N GLU A 220 13.00 0.49 -12.89
CA GLU A 220 12.76 1.20 -11.63
C GLU A 220 11.38 0.85 -11.02
N LEU A 221 10.34 0.76 -11.87
CA LEU A 221 9.02 0.28 -11.49
C LEU A 221 8.73 -1.05 -12.17
N GLN A 222 9.02 -2.13 -11.49
CA GLN A 222 8.67 -3.47 -11.93
C GLN A 222 7.16 -3.69 -12.01
N PRO A 223 6.66 -4.67 -12.81
CA PRO A 223 5.28 -5.12 -12.73
C PRO A 223 4.96 -5.61 -11.32
N GLY A 224 3.88 -5.07 -10.71
CA GLY A 224 3.48 -5.45 -9.35
C GLY A 224 2.76 -6.79 -9.29
N LEU A 225 1.89 -7.05 -10.28
CA LEU A 225 1.13 -8.29 -10.41
C LEU A 225 1.15 -8.76 -11.85
N GLN A 226 1.27 -10.08 -12.03
CA GLN A 226 1.19 -10.73 -13.33
C GLN A 226 0.05 -11.74 -13.33
N PHE A 227 -0.69 -11.76 -14.44
CA PHE A 227 -1.75 -12.72 -14.66
C PHE A 227 -1.38 -13.63 -15.83
N LEU A 228 -1.42 -14.94 -15.60
CA LEU A 228 -1.31 -15.95 -16.65
C LEU A 228 -2.68 -16.60 -16.83
N HIS A 229 -3.21 -16.59 -18.05
CA HIS A 229 -4.49 -17.18 -18.38
C HIS A 229 -4.31 -18.31 -19.40
N CYS A 230 -4.63 -19.53 -18.99
CA CYS A 230 -4.59 -20.68 -19.86
C CYS A 230 -5.86 -20.70 -20.73
N LEU A 231 -5.71 -20.45 -22.02
CA LEU A 231 -6.80 -20.51 -23.00
C LEU A 231 -6.96 -21.93 -23.56
N VAL A 232 -5.84 -22.63 -23.76
CA VAL A 232 -5.76 -23.97 -24.31
C VAL A 232 -4.68 -24.74 -23.55
N ASN A 233 -4.95 -25.99 -23.22
CA ASN A 233 -4.00 -26.89 -22.53
C ASN A 233 -4.03 -28.28 -23.17
N ASP A 234 -3.63 -28.37 -24.45
CA ASP A 234 -3.64 -29.60 -25.23
C ASP A 234 -2.23 -30.23 -25.33
N ALA A 235 -1.19 -29.54 -24.83
CA ALA A 235 0.18 -30.03 -24.87
C ALA A 235 0.53 -30.85 -23.62
N GLU A 236 1.43 -31.82 -23.78
CA GLU A 236 2.09 -32.49 -22.66
C GLU A 236 3.33 -31.64 -22.24
N GLY A 237 3.49 -31.40 -20.93
CA GLY A 237 4.53 -30.55 -20.39
C GLY A 237 4.20 -29.05 -20.44
N GLY A 238 5.19 -28.20 -20.23
CA GLY A 238 5.03 -26.74 -20.22
C GLY A 238 4.43 -26.20 -18.91
N GLU A 239 4.57 -26.95 -17.83
CA GLU A 239 4.13 -26.54 -16.51
C GLU A 239 4.85 -25.27 -16.05
N SER A 240 4.11 -24.37 -15.41
CA SER A 240 4.68 -23.20 -14.75
C SER A 240 5.22 -23.58 -13.37
N ILE A 241 6.49 -23.25 -13.14
CA ILE A 241 7.14 -23.47 -11.84
C ILE A 241 7.25 -22.11 -11.13
N PHE A 242 6.86 -22.09 -9.85
CA PHE A 242 6.90 -20.89 -9.02
C PHE A 242 7.76 -21.16 -7.79
N VAL A 243 8.42 -20.11 -7.31
CA VAL A 243 9.16 -20.12 -6.03
C VAL A 243 8.82 -18.87 -5.24
N ASP A 244 8.90 -18.98 -3.93
CA ASP A 244 8.75 -17.83 -3.05
C ASP A 244 10.09 -17.08 -2.95
N GLY A 245 10.19 -15.93 -3.58
CA GLY A 245 11.37 -15.09 -3.55
C GLY A 245 11.73 -14.58 -2.15
N PHE A 246 10.73 -14.35 -1.29
CA PHE A 246 10.98 -13.98 0.11
C PHE A 246 11.54 -15.14 0.92
N ALA A 247 11.08 -16.37 0.68
CA ALA A 247 11.65 -17.56 1.31
C ALA A 247 13.08 -17.81 0.88
N ILE A 248 13.40 -17.60 -0.42
CA ILE A 248 14.77 -17.68 -0.93
C ILE A 248 15.66 -16.63 -0.27
N ALA A 249 15.20 -15.37 -0.20
CA ALA A 249 15.96 -14.29 0.42
C ALA A 249 16.19 -14.56 1.92
N ASP A 250 15.20 -15.12 2.62
CA ASP A 250 15.33 -15.48 4.03
C ASP A 250 16.33 -16.62 4.24
N ALA A 251 16.27 -17.66 3.42
CA ALA A 251 17.23 -18.77 3.44
C ALA A 251 18.66 -18.26 3.17
N MET A 252 18.85 -17.43 2.15
CA MET A 252 20.15 -16.86 1.83
C MET A 252 20.70 -16.01 2.97
N ARG A 253 19.87 -15.20 3.61
CA ARG A 253 20.26 -14.38 4.78
C ARG A 253 20.75 -15.24 5.95
N GLN A 254 20.19 -16.45 6.12
CA GLN A 254 20.58 -17.38 7.18
C GLN A 254 21.80 -18.21 6.84
N GLU A 255 21.92 -18.66 5.59
CA GLU A 255 22.96 -19.58 5.12
C GLU A 255 24.24 -18.85 4.69
N ASP A 256 24.10 -17.66 4.04
CA ASP A 256 25.21 -16.84 3.57
C ASP A 256 24.87 -15.34 3.75
N PRO A 257 25.01 -14.82 4.98
CA PRO A 257 24.74 -13.42 5.28
C PRO A 257 25.60 -12.43 4.50
N GLU A 258 26.83 -12.81 4.14
CA GLU A 258 27.74 -11.92 3.39
C GLU A 258 27.25 -11.75 1.95
N ALA A 259 26.88 -12.85 1.29
CA ALA A 259 26.31 -12.79 -0.07
C ALA A 259 24.95 -12.06 -0.06
N PHE A 260 24.10 -12.30 0.94
CA PHE A 260 22.84 -11.57 1.09
C PHE A 260 23.08 -10.06 1.21
N GLN A 261 24.03 -9.65 2.05
CA GLN A 261 24.36 -8.23 2.23
C GLN A 261 24.92 -7.63 0.94
N ALA A 262 25.79 -8.35 0.23
CA ALA A 262 26.31 -7.91 -1.06
C ALA A 262 25.20 -7.63 -2.08
N LEU A 263 24.18 -8.49 -2.16
CA LEU A 263 23.02 -8.27 -3.05
C LEU A 263 22.14 -7.08 -2.61
N CYS A 264 22.13 -6.75 -1.32
CA CYS A 264 21.43 -5.55 -0.82
C CYS A 264 22.18 -4.26 -1.16
N ASP A 265 23.51 -4.28 -1.15
CA ASP A 265 24.36 -3.08 -1.22
C ASP A 265 24.86 -2.78 -2.63
N ILE A 266 24.96 -3.79 -3.49
CA ILE A 266 25.56 -3.66 -4.82
C ILE A 266 24.45 -3.65 -5.87
N PRO A 267 24.21 -2.50 -6.53
CA PRO A 267 23.25 -2.43 -7.63
C PRO A 267 23.70 -3.32 -8.79
N VAL A 268 22.76 -4.05 -9.37
CA VAL A 268 22.98 -4.82 -10.62
C VAL A 268 22.31 -4.06 -11.74
N GLU A 269 23.10 -3.68 -12.77
CA GLU A 269 22.62 -2.99 -13.98
C GLU A 269 22.03 -3.97 -15.02
#